data_bc7d7b484bcfb8ac3c1d8631af8b2590
#
_entry.id   bc7d7b484bcfb8ac3c1d8631af8b2590
#
_cell.length_a   1.000
_cell.length_b   1.000
_cell.length_c   1.000
_cell.angle_alpha   90.00
_cell.angle_beta   90.00
_cell.angle_gamma   90.00
#
_symmetry.space_group_name_H-M   'P 1'
#
loop_
_entity.id
_entity.type
_entity.pdbx_description
1 polymer ?
#
loop_
_entity_poly.entity_id
_entity_poly.type
_entity_poly.pdbx_seq_one_letter_code
_entity_poly.pdbx_strand_id
1 'polypeptide(L)'
;MFQYEDGSERMNFAEEYKRKLRTPEEAVKLVKDGDWVDYSVGIGFPVLLDAALAKRKDELRDIKIRGSLAMQPIQAVEQDRERRTFTYNSWHCSGYERKLCDEGLCNYIPMIFRNMASYYRRYLTVNVAMISVAPMDSKGFFNFSMVNCTTRAILDAADLIILEVNEHMPHVPECLWAHRKR
;
A
#
# COMPACT_ATOMS: atom_id res chain seq x y z
N MET A 1 -41.91 26.92 -5.71
CA MET A 1 -41.36 25.59 -6.04
C MET A 1 -40.04 25.85 -6.73
N PHE A 2 -38.94 25.90 -6.01
CA PHE A 2 -37.61 26.16 -6.58
C PHE A 2 -37.00 24.80 -6.95
N GLN A 3 -36.79 24.57 -8.24
CA GLN A 3 -35.99 23.46 -8.74
C GLN A 3 -34.52 23.85 -8.56
N TYR A 4 -33.81 23.13 -7.67
CA TYR A 4 -32.37 23.12 -7.65
C TYR A 4 -31.91 22.19 -8.78
N GLU A 5 -31.41 22.75 -9.86
CA GLU A 5 -30.61 22.01 -10.82
C GLU A 5 -29.27 21.73 -10.15
N ASP A 6 -29.08 20.48 -9.69
CA ASP A 6 -27.80 19.96 -9.21
C ASP A 6 -26.89 19.74 -10.45
N GLY A 7 -26.14 20.79 -10.79
CA GLY A 7 -25.14 20.78 -11.86
C GLY A 7 -23.84 20.04 -11.51
N SER A 8 -23.88 19.09 -10.55
CA SER A 8 -22.76 18.18 -10.30
C SER A 8 -22.72 17.15 -11.43
N GLU A 9 -21.75 17.28 -12.35
CA GLU A 9 -21.35 16.16 -13.22
C GLU A 9 -21.16 14.93 -12.34
N ARG A 10 -22.07 13.96 -12.44
CA ARG A 10 -21.95 12.69 -11.73
C ARG A 10 -20.67 12.03 -12.20
N MET A 11 -19.64 12.06 -11.35
CA MET A 11 -18.37 11.38 -11.64
C MET A 11 -18.66 9.93 -12.01
N ASN A 12 -18.30 9.55 -13.23
CA ASN A 12 -18.39 8.17 -13.68
C ASN A 12 -17.18 7.40 -13.13
N PHE A 13 -17.34 6.85 -11.92
CA PHE A 13 -16.27 6.11 -11.25
C PHE A 13 -15.74 4.94 -12.07
N ALA A 14 -16.58 4.29 -12.87
CA ALA A 14 -16.15 3.18 -13.70
C ALA A 14 -15.23 3.63 -14.85
N GLU A 15 -15.49 4.78 -15.47
CA GLU A 15 -14.63 5.36 -16.50
C GLU A 15 -13.29 5.85 -15.88
N GLU A 16 -13.37 6.51 -14.74
CA GLU A 16 -12.16 6.95 -14.03
C GLU A 16 -11.28 5.76 -13.63
N TYR A 17 -11.88 4.68 -13.11
CA TYR A 17 -11.18 3.44 -12.80
C TYR A 17 -10.47 2.88 -14.03
N LYS A 18 -11.17 2.72 -15.15
CA LYS A 18 -10.59 2.21 -16.41
C LYS A 18 -9.43 3.08 -16.89
N ARG A 19 -9.57 4.39 -16.81
CA ARG A 19 -8.53 5.34 -17.20
C ARG A 19 -7.27 5.25 -16.33
N LYS A 20 -7.43 4.90 -15.06
CA LYS A 20 -6.32 4.77 -14.09
C LYS A 20 -5.74 3.36 -13.99
N LEU A 21 -6.40 2.35 -14.57
CA LEU A 21 -5.94 0.98 -14.53
C LEU A 21 -4.58 0.85 -15.24
N ARG A 22 -3.63 0.20 -14.59
CA ARG A 22 -2.28 -0.04 -15.07
C ARG A 22 -1.84 -1.45 -14.77
N THR A 23 -0.85 -1.94 -15.49
CA THR A 23 -0.14 -3.16 -15.08
C THR A 23 0.73 -2.88 -13.85
N PRO A 24 1.11 -3.90 -13.07
CA PRO A 24 2.03 -3.71 -11.94
C PRO A 24 3.34 -3.04 -12.36
N GLU A 25 3.91 -3.44 -13.48
CA GLU A 25 5.16 -2.89 -14.03
C GLU A 25 5.02 -1.41 -14.41
N GLU A 26 3.87 -0.99 -14.92
CA GLU A 26 3.60 0.41 -15.23
C GLU A 26 3.41 1.23 -13.94
N ALA A 27 2.67 0.67 -12.99
CA ALA A 27 2.35 1.36 -11.74
C ALA A 27 3.60 1.64 -10.90
N VAL A 28 4.51 0.66 -10.78
CA VAL A 28 5.74 0.83 -9.99
C VAL A 28 6.75 1.78 -10.61
N LYS A 29 6.60 2.19 -11.89
CA LYS A 29 7.43 3.25 -12.49
C LYS A 29 7.26 4.61 -11.82
N LEU A 30 6.18 4.79 -11.08
CA LEU A 30 5.92 6.00 -10.30
C LEU A 30 6.77 6.11 -9.04
N VAL A 31 7.37 5.00 -8.57
CA VAL A 31 8.32 4.99 -7.44
C VAL A 31 9.65 5.59 -7.87
N LYS A 32 10.21 6.46 -7.05
CA LYS A 32 11.42 7.23 -7.29
C LYS A 32 12.48 6.93 -6.24
N ASP A 33 13.73 7.26 -6.55
CA ASP A 33 14.84 7.18 -5.62
C ASP A 33 14.53 7.93 -4.31
N GLY A 34 14.87 7.31 -3.19
CA GLY A 34 14.67 7.86 -1.87
C GLY A 34 13.27 7.67 -1.27
N ASP A 35 12.31 7.13 -2.02
CA ASP A 35 10.93 6.99 -1.56
C ASP A 35 10.79 6.08 -0.33
N TRP A 36 9.87 6.47 0.54
CA TRP A 36 9.27 5.62 1.54
C TRP A 36 8.01 4.97 0.98
N VAL A 37 8.05 3.66 0.83
CA VAL A 37 6.96 2.83 0.31
C VAL A 37 6.31 2.08 1.46
N ASP A 38 5.02 2.26 1.68
CA ASP A 38 4.29 1.58 2.74
C ASP A 38 3.38 0.49 2.18
N TYR A 39 3.56 -0.72 2.68
CA TYR A 39 2.69 -1.87 2.42
C TYR A 39 1.66 -2.01 3.54
N SER A 40 0.50 -2.57 3.21
CA SER A 40 -0.49 -2.92 4.22
C SER A 40 -0.07 -4.15 5.01
N VAL A 41 -0.84 -4.47 6.04
CA VAL A 41 -0.60 -5.57 6.97
C VAL A 41 -1.15 -6.89 6.43
N GLY A 42 -0.46 -8.00 6.64
CA GLY A 42 -0.98 -9.35 6.42
C GLY A 42 -1.47 -9.59 5.00
N ILE A 43 -2.75 -9.94 4.84
CA ILE A 43 -3.36 -10.21 3.53
C ILE A 43 -3.55 -8.96 2.66
N GLY A 44 -3.43 -7.76 3.20
CA GLY A 44 -3.42 -6.51 2.43
C GLY A 44 -2.07 -6.23 1.74
N PHE A 45 -1.10 -7.14 1.85
CA PHE A 45 0.20 -7.05 1.21
C PHE A 45 0.09 -7.06 -0.32
N PRO A 46 0.74 -6.12 -1.04
CA PRO A 46 0.62 -5.97 -2.49
C PRO A 46 1.58 -6.91 -3.24
N VAL A 47 1.16 -8.15 -3.48
CA VAL A 47 2.02 -9.24 -4.00
C VAL A 47 2.61 -8.94 -5.36
N LEU A 48 1.78 -8.51 -6.30
CA LEU A 48 2.19 -8.25 -7.68
C LEU A 48 3.00 -6.96 -7.79
N LEU A 49 2.63 -5.94 -7.01
CA LEU A 49 3.36 -4.67 -6.96
C LEU A 49 4.74 -4.84 -6.31
N ASP A 50 4.85 -5.64 -5.24
CA ASP A 50 6.13 -5.97 -4.63
C ASP A 50 7.04 -6.72 -5.61
N ALA A 51 6.51 -7.73 -6.31
CA ALA A 51 7.25 -8.46 -7.31
C ALA A 51 7.70 -7.58 -8.50
N ALA A 52 6.86 -6.64 -8.92
CA ALA A 52 7.20 -5.69 -9.99
C ALA A 52 8.24 -4.65 -9.51
N LEU A 53 8.12 -4.16 -8.26
CA LEU A 53 9.09 -3.24 -7.66
C LEU A 53 10.47 -3.89 -7.53
N ALA A 54 10.52 -5.15 -7.08
CA ALA A 54 11.76 -5.91 -6.93
C ALA A 54 12.57 -6.01 -8.24
N LYS A 55 11.91 -6.10 -9.39
CA LYS A 55 12.58 -6.13 -10.73
C LYS A 55 13.34 -4.84 -11.03
N ARG A 56 13.01 -3.74 -10.34
CA ARG A 56 13.65 -2.42 -10.54
C ARG A 56 14.86 -2.18 -9.62
N LYS A 57 15.39 -3.21 -8.97
CA LYS A 57 16.52 -3.10 -8.02
C LYS A 57 17.78 -2.45 -8.62
N ASP A 58 18.01 -2.63 -9.91
CA ASP A 58 19.20 -2.06 -10.57
C ASP A 58 18.94 -0.63 -11.10
N GLU A 59 17.68 -0.21 -11.16
CA GLU A 59 17.26 1.11 -11.62
C GLU A 59 17.14 2.13 -10.45
N LEU A 60 16.66 1.66 -9.31
CA LEU A 60 16.32 2.50 -8.15
C LEU A 60 17.47 2.55 -7.12
N ARG A 61 17.40 3.56 -6.24
CA ARG A 61 18.34 3.74 -5.11
C ARG A 61 17.58 4.18 -3.85
N ASP A 62 18.03 3.65 -2.71
CA ASP A 62 17.63 4.11 -1.37
C ASP A 62 16.09 4.02 -1.12
N ILE A 63 15.44 2.94 -1.56
CA ILE A 63 14.02 2.70 -1.32
C ILE A 63 13.83 2.09 0.07
N LYS A 64 13.04 2.75 0.90
CA LYS A 64 12.69 2.27 2.24
C LYS A 64 11.27 1.70 2.21
N ILE A 65 11.13 0.43 2.52
CA ILE A 65 9.83 -0.25 2.57
C ILE A 65 9.44 -0.45 4.04
N ARG A 66 8.20 -0.12 4.38
CA ARG A 66 7.58 -0.46 5.67
C ARG A 66 6.44 -1.45 5.46
N GLY A 67 6.41 -2.48 6.29
CA GLY A 67 5.37 -3.47 6.28
C GLY A 67 5.09 -4.01 7.67
N SER A 68 4.23 -5.01 7.75
CA SER A 68 3.88 -5.68 8.99
C SER A 68 3.21 -7.02 8.71
N LEU A 69 3.59 -8.06 9.43
CA LEU A 69 3.00 -9.41 9.35
C LEU A 69 2.97 -9.94 7.90
N ALA A 70 4.09 -9.88 7.19
CA ALA A 70 4.18 -10.46 5.87
C ALA A 70 3.86 -11.96 5.92
N MET A 71 2.83 -12.37 5.17
CA MET A 71 2.34 -13.75 5.13
C MET A 71 3.03 -14.59 4.07
N GLN A 72 3.93 -13.97 3.28
CA GLN A 72 4.64 -14.55 2.17
C GLN A 72 6.00 -13.87 1.98
N PRO A 73 6.90 -14.46 1.18
CA PRO A 73 8.19 -13.84 0.88
C PRO A 73 8.04 -12.47 0.24
N ILE A 74 8.84 -11.50 0.70
CA ILE A 74 8.89 -10.14 0.19
C ILE A 74 9.91 -10.10 -0.94
N GLN A 75 9.46 -9.96 -2.19
CA GLN A 75 10.31 -10.06 -3.36
C GLN A 75 11.37 -8.96 -3.42
N ALA A 76 11.06 -7.76 -2.96
CA ALA A 76 12.03 -6.69 -2.84
C ALA A 76 13.23 -7.09 -1.95
N VAL A 77 12.99 -7.84 -0.84
CA VAL A 77 14.06 -8.35 0.02
C VAL A 77 14.77 -9.55 -0.59
N GLU A 78 13.99 -10.52 -1.13
CA GLU A 78 14.58 -11.77 -1.66
C GLU A 78 15.48 -11.52 -2.87
N GLN A 79 15.17 -10.54 -3.70
CA GLN A 79 15.97 -10.22 -4.89
C GLN A 79 17.12 -9.25 -4.62
N ASP A 80 17.12 -8.56 -3.47
CA ASP A 80 18.18 -7.61 -3.07
C ASP A 80 18.71 -7.93 -1.66
N ARG A 81 19.15 -9.16 -1.44
CA ARG A 81 19.68 -9.61 -0.13
C ARG A 81 20.94 -8.86 0.32
N GLU A 82 21.61 -8.16 -0.59
CA GLU A 82 22.73 -7.27 -0.26
C GLU A 82 22.28 -5.88 0.20
N ARG A 83 20.97 -5.59 0.18
CA ARG A 83 20.37 -4.32 0.61
C ARG A 83 20.96 -3.10 -0.11
N ARG A 84 21.25 -3.24 -1.39
CA ARG A 84 21.83 -2.16 -2.20
C ARG A 84 20.78 -1.10 -2.58
N THR A 85 19.54 -1.53 -2.73
CA THR A 85 18.43 -0.69 -3.21
C THR A 85 17.32 -0.61 -2.18
N PHE A 86 16.91 -1.75 -1.60
CA PHE A 86 15.78 -1.84 -0.71
C PHE A 86 16.18 -2.01 0.75
N THR A 87 15.59 -1.19 1.62
CA THR A 87 15.68 -1.36 3.08
C THR A 87 14.29 -1.68 3.62
N TYR A 88 14.09 -2.92 4.10
CA TYR A 88 12.81 -3.35 4.66
C TYR A 88 12.75 -3.13 6.17
N ASN A 89 11.61 -2.60 6.62
CA ASN A 89 11.33 -2.29 8.01
C ASN A 89 9.97 -2.89 8.39
N SER A 90 9.89 -3.60 9.52
CA SER A 90 8.66 -4.21 10.00
C SER A 90 8.23 -3.67 11.37
N TRP A 91 6.95 -3.34 11.48
CA TRP A 91 6.33 -2.96 12.75
C TRP A 91 5.96 -4.17 13.62
N HIS A 92 5.66 -5.31 12.98
CA HIS A 92 5.26 -6.54 13.65
C HIS A 92 5.70 -7.73 12.81
N CYS A 93 6.74 -8.39 13.25
CA CYS A 93 7.37 -9.47 12.49
C CYS A 93 6.57 -10.77 12.56
N SER A 94 6.17 -11.29 11.40
CA SER A 94 5.73 -12.68 11.21
C SER A 94 6.88 -13.66 11.45
N GLY A 95 6.60 -14.96 11.35
CA GLY A 95 7.66 -15.98 11.40
C GLY A 95 8.70 -15.82 10.31
N TYR A 96 8.29 -15.39 9.12
CA TYR A 96 9.17 -15.10 8.00
C TYR A 96 10.04 -13.85 8.28
N GLU A 97 9.44 -12.75 8.70
CA GLU A 97 10.16 -11.52 8.97
C GLU A 97 11.16 -11.64 10.13
N ARG A 98 10.87 -12.48 11.15
CA ARG A 98 11.83 -12.78 12.21
C ARG A 98 13.11 -13.42 11.67
N LYS A 99 12.99 -14.35 10.72
CA LYS A 99 14.17 -14.93 10.05
C LYS A 99 14.94 -13.87 9.28
N LEU A 100 14.26 -12.97 8.59
CA LEU A 100 14.92 -11.84 7.93
C LEU A 100 15.64 -10.92 8.92
N CYS A 101 15.08 -10.70 10.11
CA CYS A 101 15.76 -9.93 11.18
C CYS A 101 17.04 -10.64 11.65
N ASP A 102 16.98 -11.96 11.86
CA ASP A 102 18.15 -12.76 12.27
C ASP A 102 19.26 -12.73 11.19
N GLU A 103 18.89 -12.62 9.93
CA GLU A 103 19.80 -12.52 8.78
C GLU A 103 20.24 -11.07 8.49
N GLY A 104 19.77 -10.07 9.25
CA GLY A 104 20.08 -8.65 9.04
C GLY A 104 19.39 -8.02 7.82
N LEU A 105 18.34 -8.66 7.28
CA LEU A 105 17.62 -8.22 6.09
C LEU A 105 16.35 -7.42 6.39
N CYS A 106 15.91 -7.40 7.65
CA CYS A 106 14.76 -6.65 8.11
C CYS A 106 15.11 -5.84 9.35
N ASN A 107 14.73 -4.59 9.39
CA ASN A 107 14.81 -3.77 10.59
C ASN A 107 13.49 -3.88 11.36
N TYR A 108 13.52 -4.36 12.58
CA TYR A 108 12.36 -4.34 13.46
C TYR A 108 12.20 -2.98 14.12
N ILE A 109 11.00 -2.39 14.00
CA ILE A 109 10.67 -1.11 14.64
C ILE A 109 9.65 -1.38 15.74
N PRO A 110 10.04 -1.44 17.02
CA PRO A 110 9.11 -1.70 18.11
C PRO A 110 8.10 -0.58 18.24
N MET A 111 6.81 -0.93 18.19
CA MET A 111 5.71 0.03 18.24
C MET A 111 4.51 -0.57 18.97
N ILE A 112 3.90 0.23 19.85
CA ILE A 112 2.61 -0.11 20.43
C ILE A 112 1.54 0.11 19.35
N PHE A 113 0.78 -0.93 19.01
CA PHE A 113 -0.20 -0.93 17.92
C PHE A 113 -1.12 0.31 17.92
N ARG A 114 -1.68 0.67 19.06
CA ARG A 114 -2.56 1.84 19.18
C ARG A 114 -1.92 3.18 18.79
N ASN A 115 -0.59 3.26 18.77
CA ASN A 115 0.13 4.49 18.46
C ASN A 115 0.48 4.59 16.96
N MET A 116 0.45 3.50 16.20
CA MET A 116 0.89 3.46 14.80
C MET A 116 0.19 4.52 13.95
N ALA A 117 -1.14 4.58 14.00
CA ALA A 117 -1.90 5.56 13.21
C ALA A 117 -1.52 7.02 13.56
N SER A 118 -1.22 7.30 14.83
CA SER A 118 -0.76 8.63 15.26
C SER A 118 0.62 8.97 14.70
N TYR A 119 1.51 7.98 14.59
CA TYR A 119 2.83 8.17 14.01
C TYR A 119 2.75 8.48 12.53
N TYR A 120 1.95 7.74 11.77
CA TYR A 120 1.71 8.05 10.36
C TYR A 120 1.21 9.49 10.14
N ARG A 121 0.27 9.94 10.96
CA ARG A 121 -0.30 11.28 10.81
C ARG A 121 0.60 12.42 11.23
N ARG A 122 1.65 12.17 12.03
CA ARG A 122 2.43 13.24 12.66
C ARG A 122 3.92 13.23 12.30
N TYR A 123 4.51 12.07 12.05
CA TYR A 123 5.96 11.95 12.04
C TYR A 123 6.52 11.18 10.86
N LEU A 124 5.72 10.38 10.16
CA LEU A 124 6.21 9.53 9.11
C LEU A 124 5.91 10.12 7.73
N THR A 125 6.91 10.11 6.87
CA THR A 125 6.74 10.37 5.44
C THR A 125 6.25 9.08 4.78
N VAL A 126 5.23 9.19 3.92
CA VAL A 126 4.74 8.12 3.06
C VAL A 126 4.70 8.68 1.64
N ASN A 127 5.73 8.41 0.85
CA ASN A 127 5.74 8.86 -0.54
C ASN A 127 4.80 8.00 -1.38
N VAL A 128 4.84 6.68 -1.17
CA VAL A 128 3.97 5.76 -1.91
C VAL A 128 3.32 4.77 -0.95
N ALA A 129 2.00 4.63 -1.02
CA ALA A 129 1.28 3.53 -0.40
C ALA A 129 0.92 2.48 -1.45
N MET A 130 1.33 1.24 -1.26
CA MET A 130 0.98 0.10 -2.10
C MET A 130 0.17 -0.90 -1.28
N ILE A 131 -1.09 -1.11 -1.65
CA ILE A 131 -2.04 -1.85 -0.83
C ILE A 131 -2.91 -2.74 -1.70
N SER A 132 -3.09 -4.00 -1.28
CA SER A 132 -4.06 -4.89 -1.90
C SER A 132 -5.46 -4.64 -1.33
N VAL A 133 -6.45 -4.55 -2.22
CA VAL A 133 -7.85 -4.23 -1.90
C VAL A 133 -8.81 -5.10 -2.71
N ALA A 134 -10.03 -5.29 -2.21
CA ALA A 134 -11.12 -5.87 -3.00
C ALA A 134 -11.59 -4.89 -4.09
N PRO A 135 -12.33 -5.37 -5.12
CA PRO A 135 -12.80 -4.55 -6.22
C PRO A 135 -13.61 -3.33 -5.78
N MET A 136 -13.57 -2.30 -6.62
CA MET A 136 -14.33 -1.06 -6.42
C MET A 136 -15.84 -1.33 -6.57
N ASP A 137 -16.64 -0.76 -5.68
CA ASP A 137 -18.10 -0.81 -5.77
C ASP A 137 -18.64 0.24 -6.75
N SER A 138 -19.96 0.19 -6.99
CA SER A 138 -20.67 1.12 -7.89
C SER A 138 -20.65 2.58 -7.43
N LYS A 139 -20.25 2.85 -6.17
CA LYS A 139 -20.15 4.19 -5.57
C LYS A 139 -18.71 4.71 -5.58
N GLY A 140 -17.77 3.97 -6.15
CA GLY A 140 -16.36 4.34 -6.23
C GLY A 140 -15.54 4.03 -4.97
N PHE A 141 -16.03 3.16 -4.08
CA PHE A 141 -15.29 2.75 -2.90
C PHE A 141 -14.57 1.44 -3.12
N PHE A 142 -13.30 1.39 -2.68
CA PHE A 142 -12.56 0.16 -2.52
C PHE A 142 -12.74 -0.40 -1.12
N ASN A 143 -12.68 -1.71 -0.98
CA ASN A 143 -12.86 -2.38 0.29
C ASN A 143 -11.53 -2.96 0.78
N PHE A 144 -11.16 -2.69 2.03
CA PHE A 144 -9.93 -3.21 2.63
C PHE A 144 -10.02 -4.70 2.99
N SER A 145 -11.17 -5.32 2.74
CA SER A 145 -11.41 -6.70 3.13
C SER A 145 -11.21 -6.91 4.64
N MET A 146 -10.51 -7.95 5.03
CA MET A 146 -10.34 -8.32 6.44
C MET A 146 -9.21 -7.56 7.16
N VAL A 147 -8.48 -6.66 6.49
CA VAL A 147 -7.33 -5.98 7.09
C VAL A 147 -7.43 -4.47 6.92
N ASN A 148 -7.87 -3.82 7.99
CA ASN A 148 -7.89 -2.35 8.03
C ASN A 148 -6.73 -1.78 8.87
N CYS A 149 -6.45 -2.32 10.06
CA CYS A 149 -5.35 -1.90 10.94
C CYS A 149 -5.01 -0.39 10.83
N THR A 150 -3.80 -0.09 10.37
CA THR A 150 -3.32 1.29 10.12
C THR A 150 -3.48 1.73 8.66
N THR A 151 -4.06 0.91 7.80
CA THR A 151 -4.18 1.16 6.36
C THR A 151 -4.75 2.54 6.05
N ARG A 152 -5.82 2.95 6.75
CA ARG A 152 -6.41 4.27 6.57
C ARG A 152 -5.42 5.40 6.88
N ALA A 153 -4.62 5.28 7.93
CA ALA A 153 -3.65 6.30 8.29
C ALA A 153 -2.48 6.37 7.30
N ILE A 154 -2.07 5.23 6.73
CA ILE A 154 -1.08 5.16 5.66
C ILE A 154 -1.60 5.91 4.44
N LEU A 155 -2.83 5.61 3.99
CA LEU A 155 -3.43 6.24 2.82
C LEU A 155 -3.67 7.76 3.01
N ASP A 156 -4.06 8.17 4.22
CA ASP A 156 -4.26 9.59 4.54
C ASP A 156 -2.92 10.39 4.52
N ALA A 157 -1.79 9.71 4.77
CA ALA A 157 -0.46 10.31 4.79
C ALA A 157 0.28 10.21 3.44
N ALA A 158 -0.18 9.38 2.52
CA ALA A 158 0.53 9.09 1.28
C ALA A 158 0.41 10.20 0.23
N ASP A 159 1.55 10.53 -0.41
CA ASP A 159 1.59 11.43 -1.57
C ASP A 159 1.01 10.73 -2.81
N LEU A 160 1.31 9.44 -2.98
CA LEU A 160 0.83 8.58 -4.07
C LEU A 160 0.23 7.29 -3.51
N ILE A 161 -0.91 6.89 -4.05
CA ILE A 161 -1.58 5.63 -3.69
C ILE A 161 -1.67 4.74 -4.92
N ILE A 162 -1.15 3.52 -4.80
CA ILE A 162 -1.23 2.46 -5.81
C ILE A 162 -2.01 1.29 -5.18
N LEU A 163 -3.18 1.01 -5.72
CA LEU A 163 -4.02 -0.08 -5.25
C LEU A 163 -3.86 -1.31 -6.15
N GLU A 164 -3.53 -2.43 -5.53
CA GLU A 164 -3.57 -3.74 -6.17
C GLU A 164 -4.97 -4.33 -5.97
N VAL A 165 -5.78 -4.31 -7.04
CA VAL A 165 -7.15 -4.83 -6.97
C VAL A 165 -7.14 -6.33 -7.11
N ASN A 166 -7.60 -7.03 -6.08
CA ASN A 166 -7.66 -8.48 -6.03
C ASN A 166 -9.13 -8.96 -5.96
N GLU A 167 -9.60 -9.55 -7.05
CA GLU A 167 -10.99 -10.04 -7.20
C GLU A 167 -11.32 -11.20 -6.24
N HIS A 168 -10.31 -11.86 -5.69
CA HIS A 168 -10.49 -12.93 -4.71
C HIS A 168 -10.57 -12.45 -3.26
N MET A 169 -10.37 -11.16 -3.00
CA MET A 169 -10.54 -10.62 -1.66
C MET A 169 -12.03 -10.45 -1.32
N PRO A 170 -12.50 -11.00 -0.18
CA PRO A 170 -13.89 -10.87 0.22
C PRO A 170 -14.23 -9.41 0.56
N HIS A 171 -15.44 -8.99 0.19
CA HIS A 171 -15.97 -7.71 0.62
C HIS A 171 -16.45 -7.79 2.07
N VAL A 172 -15.92 -6.94 2.94
CA VAL A 172 -16.32 -6.84 4.34
C VAL A 172 -17.07 -5.52 4.55
N PRO A 173 -18.34 -5.55 5.02
CA PRO A 173 -19.11 -4.34 5.27
C PRO A 173 -18.35 -3.33 6.15
N GLU A 174 -18.54 -2.05 5.88
CA GLU A 174 -17.96 -0.91 6.62
C GLU A 174 -16.42 -0.74 6.50
N CYS A 175 -15.70 -1.68 5.87
CA CYS A 175 -14.27 -1.54 5.57
C CYS A 175 -14.02 -0.80 4.25
N LEU A 176 -14.73 0.31 4.01
CA LEU A 176 -14.73 1.05 2.76
C LEU A 176 -13.78 2.25 2.77
N TRP A 177 -13.16 2.50 1.64
CA TRP A 177 -12.35 3.69 1.40
C TRP A 177 -12.56 4.23 -0.02
N ALA A 178 -12.72 5.54 -0.14
CA ALA A 178 -12.73 6.25 -1.41
C ALA A 178 -11.71 7.40 -1.36
N HIS A 179 -10.93 7.52 -2.41
CA HIS A 179 -10.03 8.66 -2.59
C HIS A 179 -10.87 9.89 -2.96
N ARG A 180 -11.13 10.75 -1.99
CA ARG A 180 -11.63 12.10 -2.24
C ARG A 180 -10.42 13.03 -2.37
N LYS A 181 -10.21 13.60 -3.55
CA LYS A 181 -9.36 14.80 -3.65
C LYS A 181 -9.93 15.85 -2.70
N ARG A 182 -9.13 16.31 -1.76
CA ARG A 182 -9.38 17.57 -1.05
C ARG A 182 -9.04 18.73 -1.94
#